data_e94296ad39fb853d1b851f1a9be54e97
#
_entry.id   e94296ad39fb853d1b851f1a9be54e97
#
_cell.length_a   1.000
_cell.length_b   1.000
_cell.length_c   1.000
_cell.angle_alpha   90.00
_cell.angle_beta   90.00
_cell.angle_gamma   90.00
#
_symmetry.space_group_name_H-M   'P 1'
#
loop_
_entity.id
_entity.type
_entity.pdbx_description
1 polymer ?
#
loop_
_entity_poly.entity_id
_entity_poly.type
_entity_poly.pdbx_seq_one_letter_code
_entity_poly.pdbx_strand_id
1 'polypeptide(L)'
;MASFVPGVTRVFRRGTGGTSSARYCYGVWMRHLINAYACGHIQVPETVAELGPGDSLGVGLAALLSGASRYYAFDFIKYADNLENIQVFDELVQLFNENADIPDEQEFPEVIPKLDSYKFPSHVLDSRQLRRSLAPDRIRRIRAAIAAASDSDNMITYVAPWLDSGLVKSHSVDMIFSQAVLEHIDPLREAYGAMHSWLKPSGLMSHSIDFKSHGLTTDWNGHWTQSEIAWKLLRGKRPYMINRQPYATHLKLLQDAGFDLLCDQHYKLPSRITGSMVARRFSKFSEADLSISETFIVAVPSARRVS
;
A
#
# COMPACT_ATOMS: atom_id res chain seq x y z
N MET A 1 17.96 -19.19 10.35
CA MET A 1 17.93 -20.67 10.26
C MET A 1 16.57 -21.26 10.63
N ALA A 2 15.86 -20.73 11.63
CA ALA A 2 14.54 -21.24 12.04
C ALA A 2 13.48 -21.36 10.92
N SER A 3 13.52 -20.50 9.88
CA SER A 3 12.58 -20.53 8.75
C SER A 3 12.72 -21.73 7.82
N PHE A 4 13.77 -22.56 7.98
CA PHE A 4 13.94 -23.80 7.23
C PHE A 4 13.28 -25.01 7.92
N VAL A 5 12.80 -24.82 9.16
CA VAL A 5 12.13 -25.89 9.93
C VAL A 5 10.62 -25.79 9.70
N PRO A 6 9.97 -26.87 9.17
CA PRO A 6 8.52 -26.85 8.96
C PRO A 6 7.76 -26.58 10.27
N GLY A 7 6.78 -25.69 10.22
CA GLY A 7 5.92 -25.36 11.37
C GLY A 7 6.38 -24.22 12.27
N VAL A 8 7.65 -23.81 12.26
CA VAL A 8 8.16 -22.73 13.11
C VAL A 8 7.64 -21.36 12.70
N THR A 9 7.33 -21.17 11.41
CA THR A 9 6.75 -19.92 10.89
C THR A 9 5.33 -19.64 11.40
N ARG A 10 4.60 -20.65 11.90
CA ARG A 10 3.25 -20.50 12.49
C ARG A 10 3.27 -19.90 13.90
N VAL A 11 4.38 -20.03 14.64
CA VAL A 11 4.47 -19.63 16.06
C VAL A 11 4.78 -18.12 16.21
N PHE A 12 5.30 -17.47 15.15
CA PHE A 12 5.67 -16.05 15.16
C PHE A 12 4.74 -15.19 14.30
N ARG A 13 3.40 -15.39 14.39
CA ARG A 13 2.44 -14.42 13.87
C ARG A 13 2.49 -13.15 14.74
N ARG A 14 3.37 -12.23 14.39
CA ARG A 14 3.19 -10.82 14.74
C ARG A 14 2.28 -10.21 13.69
N GLY A 15 1.44 -9.25 14.09
CA GLY A 15 0.61 -8.48 13.18
C GLY A 15 1.43 -7.89 12.01
N THR A 16 0.81 -7.72 10.85
CA THR A 16 1.45 -7.27 9.59
C THR A 16 1.46 -5.75 9.45
N GLY A 17 1.34 -5.01 10.55
CA GLY A 17 1.26 -3.55 10.56
C GLY A 17 0.06 -3.05 11.36
N GLY A 18 -0.38 -1.83 11.12
CA GLY A 18 -1.42 -1.16 11.92
C GLY A 18 -2.87 -1.45 11.52
N THR A 19 -3.13 -2.34 10.53
CA THR A 19 -4.46 -2.44 9.90
C THR A 19 -5.55 -3.06 10.76
N SER A 20 -5.22 -3.61 11.94
CA SER A 20 -6.19 -3.96 12.99
C SER A 20 -6.79 -2.72 13.68
N SER A 21 -6.25 -1.52 13.47
CA SER A 21 -6.75 -0.25 13.98
C SER A 21 -7.54 0.50 12.91
N ALA A 22 -8.81 0.79 13.17
CA ALA A 22 -9.64 1.62 12.30
C ALA A 22 -9.05 3.03 12.12
N ARG A 23 -8.48 3.62 13.19
CA ARG A 23 -7.80 4.92 13.12
C ARG A 23 -6.61 4.90 12.16
N TYR A 24 -5.79 3.84 12.21
CA TYR A 24 -4.69 3.66 11.27
C TYR A 24 -5.21 3.55 9.82
N CYS A 25 -6.18 2.66 9.58
CA CYS A 25 -6.76 2.46 8.25
C CYS A 25 -7.36 3.74 7.67
N TYR A 26 -8.10 4.48 8.51
CA TYR A 26 -8.64 5.80 8.19
C TYR A 26 -7.53 6.78 7.79
N GLY A 27 -6.49 6.88 8.62
CA GLY A 27 -5.36 7.78 8.39
C GLY A 27 -4.58 7.46 7.12
N VAL A 28 -4.35 6.17 6.82
CA VAL A 28 -3.69 5.71 5.59
C VAL A 28 -4.55 6.08 4.38
N TRP A 29 -5.84 5.69 4.36
CA TRP A 29 -6.71 6.01 3.24
C TRP A 29 -6.80 7.50 2.96
N MET A 30 -7.01 8.32 4.00
CA MET A 30 -7.12 9.78 3.84
C MET A 30 -5.86 10.39 3.23
N ARG A 31 -4.67 9.90 3.58
CA ARG A 31 -3.41 10.37 2.97
C ARG A 31 -3.36 10.05 1.47
N HIS A 32 -3.71 8.83 1.09
CA HIS A 32 -3.78 8.46 -0.33
C HIS A 32 -4.80 9.30 -1.10
N LEU A 33 -5.99 9.49 -0.54
CA LEU A 33 -7.08 10.24 -1.17
C LEU A 33 -6.74 11.73 -1.34
N ILE A 34 -6.18 12.38 -0.31
CA ILE A 34 -5.78 13.80 -0.34
C ILE A 34 -4.67 14.02 -1.37
N ASN A 35 -3.67 13.14 -1.41
CA ASN A 35 -2.59 13.28 -2.38
C ASN A 35 -3.05 12.99 -3.81
N ALA A 36 -3.96 12.04 -4.02
CA ALA A 36 -4.59 11.84 -5.32
C ALA A 36 -5.33 13.11 -5.78
N TYR A 37 -6.10 13.72 -4.87
CA TYR A 37 -6.80 14.98 -5.14
C TYR A 37 -5.83 16.13 -5.47
N ALA A 38 -4.75 16.29 -4.70
CA ALA A 38 -3.72 17.28 -4.95
C ALA A 38 -3.01 17.09 -6.31
N CYS A 39 -2.94 15.84 -6.79
CA CYS A 39 -2.44 15.51 -8.14
C CYS A 39 -3.47 15.67 -9.27
N GLY A 40 -4.63 16.28 -9.00
CA GLY A 40 -5.66 16.59 -10.01
C GLY A 40 -6.78 15.55 -10.13
N HIS A 41 -6.79 14.46 -9.34
CA HIS A 41 -7.88 13.49 -9.31
C HIS A 41 -8.97 13.95 -8.34
N ILE A 42 -9.80 14.90 -8.80
CA ILE A 42 -10.79 15.62 -7.98
C ILE A 42 -12.05 14.80 -7.64
N GLN A 43 -12.16 13.58 -8.15
CA GLN A 43 -13.28 12.68 -7.84
C GLN A 43 -12.81 11.54 -6.94
N VAL A 44 -13.68 11.10 -6.03
CA VAL A 44 -13.46 9.86 -5.29
C VAL A 44 -13.44 8.68 -6.29
N PRO A 45 -12.41 7.82 -6.25
CA PRO A 45 -12.30 6.68 -7.17
C PRO A 45 -13.47 5.71 -6.97
N GLU A 46 -14.09 5.26 -8.08
CA GLU A 46 -15.18 4.30 -8.03
C GLU A 46 -14.69 2.87 -7.78
N THR A 47 -13.60 2.49 -8.44
CA THR A 47 -12.99 1.17 -8.31
C THR A 47 -11.58 1.32 -7.77
N VAL A 48 -11.32 0.72 -6.62
CA VAL A 48 -10.01 0.75 -5.98
C VAL A 48 -9.41 -0.65 -5.90
N ALA A 49 -8.08 -0.73 -5.97
CA ALA A 49 -7.33 -1.95 -5.69
C ALA A 49 -6.23 -1.66 -4.67
N GLU A 50 -6.10 -2.51 -3.67
CA GLU A 50 -5.10 -2.45 -2.61
C GLU A 50 -4.15 -3.63 -2.72
N LEU A 51 -2.86 -3.36 -2.70
CA LEU A 51 -1.85 -4.39 -2.53
C LEU A 51 -1.47 -4.47 -1.04
N GLY A 52 -1.52 -5.66 -0.46
CA GLY A 52 -1.11 -5.94 0.90
C GLY A 52 -2.01 -5.31 1.96
N PRO A 53 -3.31 -5.64 2.04
CA PRO A 53 -4.20 -5.09 3.06
C PRO A 53 -3.77 -5.44 4.50
N GLY A 54 -2.98 -6.50 4.69
CA GLY A 54 -2.48 -6.92 5.99
C GLY A 54 -3.51 -7.64 6.85
N ASP A 55 -3.57 -7.29 8.13
CA ASP A 55 -4.40 -8.00 9.13
C ASP A 55 -5.89 -7.74 8.94
N SER A 56 -6.27 -6.62 8.31
CA SER A 56 -7.66 -6.31 7.96
C SER A 56 -7.79 -5.65 6.59
N LEU A 57 -9.01 -5.63 6.06
CA LEU A 57 -9.38 -4.91 4.83
C LEU A 57 -9.69 -3.41 5.08
N GLY A 58 -9.30 -2.89 6.26
CA GLY A 58 -9.75 -1.60 6.79
C GLY A 58 -9.47 -0.41 5.88
N VAL A 59 -8.32 -0.35 5.19
CA VAL A 59 -7.98 0.78 4.31
C VAL A 59 -8.93 0.80 3.10
N GLY A 60 -9.17 -0.34 2.46
CA GLY A 60 -10.14 -0.45 1.38
C GLY A 60 -11.60 -0.26 1.84
N LEU A 61 -11.93 -0.65 3.09
CA LEU A 61 -13.24 -0.35 3.69
C LEU A 61 -13.44 1.16 3.89
N ALA A 62 -12.39 1.89 4.26
CA ALA A 62 -12.43 3.36 4.31
C ALA A 62 -12.63 3.97 2.90
N ALA A 63 -12.05 3.36 1.86
CA ALA A 63 -12.33 3.77 0.47
C ALA A 63 -13.80 3.58 0.10
N LEU A 64 -14.41 2.47 0.47
CA LEU A 64 -15.85 2.24 0.26
C LEU A 64 -16.72 3.24 1.02
N LEU A 65 -16.35 3.61 2.26
CA LEU A 65 -17.05 4.63 3.05
C LEU A 65 -16.85 6.04 2.50
N SER A 66 -15.78 6.29 1.74
CA SER A 66 -15.58 7.54 0.99
C SER A 66 -16.41 7.61 -0.30
N GLY A 67 -16.88 6.48 -0.83
CA GLY A 67 -17.73 6.45 -2.03
C GLY A 67 -17.35 5.44 -3.09
N ALA A 68 -16.23 4.74 -2.97
CA ALA A 68 -15.86 3.69 -3.90
C ALA A 68 -16.95 2.61 -3.98
N SER A 69 -17.25 2.13 -5.16
CA SER A 69 -18.30 1.12 -5.41
C SER A 69 -17.74 -0.30 -5.47
N ARG A 70 -16.44 -0.44 -5.74
CA ARG A 70 -15.74 -1.72 -5.88
C ARG A 70 -14.36 -1.65 -5.22
N TYR A 71 -14.01 -2.72 -4.50
CA TYR A 71 -12.72 -2.87 -3.84
C TYR A 71 -12.11 -4.24 -4.12
N TYR A 72 -10.91 -4.24 -4.70
CA TYR A 72 -10.06 -5.40 -4.87
C TYR A 72 -8.93 -5.36 -3.85
N ALA A 73 -8.75 -6.44 -3.08
CA ALA A 73 -7.67 -6.62 -2.11
C ALA A 73 -6.78 -7.78 -2.54
N PHE A 74 -5.48 -7.55 -2.66
CA PHE A 74 -4.51 -8.55 -3.09
C PHE A 74 -3.44 -8.74 -2.05
N ASP A 75 -3.23 -9.97 -1.60
CA ASP A 75 -2.17 -10.29 -0.67
C ASP A 75 -1.41 -11.56 -1.10
N PHE A 76 -0.24 -11.77 -0.53
CA PHE A 76 0.54 -12.99 -0.71
C PHE A 76 0.04 -14.13 0.18
N ILE A 77 -0.41 -13.81 1.39
CA ILE A 77 -0.99 -14.72 2.38
C ILE A 77 -2.30 -14.12 2.87
N LYS A 78 -3.31 -14.96 3.10
CA LYS A 78 -4.57 -14.50 3.68
C LYS A 78 -4.39 -14.23 5.18
N TYR A 79 -4.27 -12.94 5.54
CA TYR A 79 -4.18 -12.47 6.93
C TYR A 79 -5.53 -12.02 7.48
N ALA A 80 -6.24 -11.19 6.73
CA ALA A 80 -7.49 -10.58 7.15
C ALA A 80 -8.60 -11.60 7.39
N ASP A 81 -9.27 -11.52 8.52
CA ASP A 81 -10.43 -12.33 8.85
C ASP A 81 -11.71 -11.50 8.98
N ASN A 82 -12.87 -12.17 8.88
CA ASN A 82 -14.15 -11.47 8.81
C ASN A 82 -14.56 -10.80 10.14
N LEU A 83 -14.18 -11.33 11.29
CA LEU A 83 -14.55 -10.75 12.59
C LEU A 83 -13.82 -9.44 12.81
N GLU A 84 -12.51 -9.43 12.56
CA GLU A 84 -11.68 -8.23 12.66
C GLU A 84 -12.12 -7.18 11.65
N ASN A 85 -12.40 -7.57 10.39
CA ASN A 85 -12.91 -6.67 9.37
C ASN A 85 -14.23 -6.00 9.75
N ILE A 86 -15.15 -6.71 10.40
CA ILE A 86 -16.43 -6.13 10.88
C ILE A 86 -16.20 -5.14 12.01
N GLN A 87 -15.33 -5.45 12.97
CA GLN A 87 -15.01 -4.53 14.06
C GLN A 87 -14.37 -3.25 13.51
N VAL A 88 -13.34 -3.36 12.68
CA VAL A 88 -12.67 -2.21 12.04
C VAL A 88 -13.68 -1.40 11.21
N PHE A 89 -14.58 -2.06 10.48
CA PHE A 89 -15.62 -1.39 9.71
C PHE A 89 -16.56 -0.54 10.58
N ASP A 90 -17.01 -1.08 11.72
CA ASP A 90 -17.91 -0.36 12.61
C ASP A 90 -17.26 0.90 13.21
N GLU A 91 -16.00 0.79 13.61
CA GLU A 91 -15.21 1.92 14.10
C GLU A 91 -14.97 2.95 12.97
N LEU A 92 -14.67 2.51 11.73
CA LEU A 92 -14.55 3.40 10.58
C LEU A 92 -15.84 4.17 10.31
N VAL A 93 -17.01 3.52 10.38
CA VAL A 93 -18.30 4.19 10.20
C VAL A 93 -18.48 5.32 11.23
N GLN A 94 -18.03 5.14 12.47
CA GLN A 94 -18.07 6.19 13.49
C GLN A 94 -17.15 7.35 13.11
N LEU A 95 -15.87 7.08 12.75
CA LEU A 95 -14.91 8.12 12.35
C LEU A 95 -15.42 8.98 11.19
N PHE A 96 -16.03 8.36 10.17
CA PHE A 96 -16.62 9.10 9.04
C PHE A 96 -17.86 9.91 9.44
N ASN A 97 -18.74 9.39 10.30
CA ASN A 97 -19.92 10.12 10.78
C ASN A 97 -19.52 11.35 11.60
N GLU A 98 -18.46 11.25 12.38
CA GLU A 98 -17.94 12.34 13.22
C GLU A 98 -17.09 13.35 12.43
N ASN A 99 -16.79 13.10 11.15
CA ASN A 99 -15.78 13.82 10.38
C ASN A 99 -14.47 13.96 11.16
N ALA A 100 -14.01 12.84 11.72
CA ALA A 100 -12.88 12.80 12.62
C ALA A 100 -11.61 13.36 11.96
N ASP A 101 -10.81 14.11 12.73
CA ASP A 101 -9.50 14.55 12.27
C ASP A 101 -8.61 13.36 11.92
N ILE A 102 -7.79 13.50 10.89
CA ILE A 102 -6.87 12.47 10.44
C ILE A 102 -5.79 12.29 11.51
N PRO A 103 -5.42 11.06 11.88
CA PRO A 103 -4.32 10.85 12.83
C PRO A 103 -3.00 11.42 12.30
N ASP A 104 -2.30 12.15 13.16
CA ASP A 104 -1.02 12.79 12.85
C ASP A 104 0.21 11.92 13.21
N GLU A 105 1.40 12.53 13.20
CA GLU A 105 2.67 11.86 13.52
C GLU A 105 2.82 11.54 15.01
N GLN A 106 2.03 12.13 15.89
CA GLN A 106 2.07 11.78 17.31
C GLN A 106 1.34 10.46 17.54
N GLU A 107 0.27 10.21 16.77
CA GLU A 107 -0.49 8.96 16.85
C GLU A 107 0.16 7.83 16.04
N PHE A 108 0.62 8.13 14.81
CA PHE A 108 1.27 7.15 13.92
C PHE A 108 2.52 7.75 13.25
N PRO A 109 3.68 7.78 13.95
CA PRO A 109 4.89 8.45 13.47
C PRO A 109 5.48 7.86 12.18
N GLU A 110 5.24 6.57 11.92
CA GLU A 110 5.79 5.86 10.74
C GLU A 110 4.88 5.96 9.51
N VAL A 111 3.70 6.59 9.62
CA VAL A 111 2.79 6.68 8.46
C VAL A 111 3.14 7.90 7.62
N ILE A 112 3.44 7.64 6.35
CA ILE A 112 3.69 8.65 5.33
C ILE A 112 2.60 8.61 4.23
N PRO A 113 2.39 9.69 3.45
CA PRO A 113 3.05 10.98 3.56
C PRO A 113 2.55 11.79 4.75
N LYS A 114 3.37 12.73 5.20
CA LYS A 114 2.95 13.76 6.15
C LYS A 114 2.07 14.78 5.43
N LEU A 115 1.05 15.29 6.12
CA LEU A 115 0.07 16.21 5.54
C LEU A 115 0.27 17.62 6.09
N ASP A 116 -0.03 18.62 5.28
CA ASP A 116 -0.04 20.03 5.71
C ASP A 116 -1.16 20.31 6.72
N SER A 117 -2.24 19.51 6.69
CA SER A 117 -3.35 19.59 7.63
C SER A 117 -3.92 18.21 7.90
N TYR A 118 -4.18 17.93 9.17
CA TYR A 118 -4.82 16.70 9.65
C TYR A 118 -6.32 16.88 9.93
N LYS A 119 -6.89 18.02 9.53
CA LYS A 119 -8.34 18.23 9.60
C LYS A 119 -9.06 17.35 8.58
N PHE A 120 -10.32 16.99 8.89
CA PHE A 120 -11.15 16.26 7.95
C PHE A 120 -11.19 16.98 6.59
N PRO A 121 -10.92 16.29 5.45
CA PRO A 121 -10.77 16.94 4.15
C PRO A 121 -12.13 17.22 3.47
N SER A 122 -12.92 18.16 4.00
CA SER A 122 -14.25 18.49 3.49
C SER A 122 -14.26 19.01 2.05
N HIS A 123 -13.11 19.44 1.54
CA HIS A 123 -12.95 19.85 0.13
C HIS A 123 -12.84 18.64 -0.83
N VAL A 124 -12.50 17.45 -0.31
CA VAL A 124 -12.45 16.19 -1.06
C VAL A 124 -13.71 15.37 -0.83
N LEU A 125 -14.11 15.27 0.44
CA LEU A 125 -15.31 14.52 0.87
C LEU A 125 -16.35 15.49 1.41
N ASP A 126 -17.12 16.08 0.51
CA ASP A 126 -18.18 17.01 0.90
C ASP A 126 -19.35 16.32 1.61
N SER A 127 -20.20 17.12 2.27
CA SER A 127 -21.37 16.60 3.00
C SER A 127 -22.37 15.84 2.12
N ARG A 128 -22.42 16.10 0.83
CA ARG A 128 -23.29 15.39 -0.13
C ARG A 128 -22.73 14.00 -0.40
N GLN A 129 -21.42 13.92 -0.64
CA GLN A 129 -20.72 12.64 -0.83
C GLN A 129 -20.84 11.77 0.40
N LEU A 130 -20.58 12.31 1.59
CA LEU A 130 -20.70 11.58 2.86
C LEU A 130 -22.12 11.06 3.11
N ARG A 131 -23.16 11.88 2.93
CA ARG A 131 -24.55 11.41 3.09
C ARG A 131 -24.88 10.22 2.18
N ARG A 132 -24.32 10.17 0.96
CA ARG A 132 -24.52 9.04 0.04
C ARG A 132 -23.74 7.81 0.49
N SER A 133 -22.49 8.02 0.88
CA SER A 133 -21.55 6.95 1.23
C SER A 133 -21.93 6.29 2.56
N LEU A 134 -22.48 7.03 3.50
CA LEU A 134 -22.90 6.57 4.82
C LEU A 134 -24.39 6.27 4.94
N ALA A 135 -25.13 6.23 3.80
CA ALA A 135 -26.53 5.86 3.82
C ALA A 135 -26.74 4.47 4.44
N PRO A 136 -27.75 4.27 5.33
CA PRO A 136 -27.94 3.01 6.08
C PRO A 136 -27.97 1.76 5.17
N ASP A 137 -28.60 1.84 4.00
CA ASP A 137 -28.67 0.74 3.05
C ASP A 137 -27.29 0.40 2.47
N ARG A 138 -26.45 1.41 2.24
CA ARG A 138 -25.09 1.21 1.77
C ARG A 138 -24.20 0.58 2.84
N ILE A 139 -24.30 1.05 4.08
CA ILE A 139 -23.58 0.45 5.24
C ILE A 139 -23.96 -1.03 5.37
N ARG A 140 -25.25 -1.37 5.29
CA ARG A 140 -25.69 -2.78 5.33
C ARG A 140 -25.10 -3.61 4.19
N ARG A 141 -25.08 -3.06 2.95
CA ARG A 141 -24.48 -3.75 1.79
C ARG A 141 -22.98 -3.97 1.94
N ILE A 142 -22.21 -2.97 2.42
CA ILE A 142 -20.78 -3.13 2.65
C ILE A 142 -20.53 -4.20 3.72
N ARG A 143 -21.29 -4.17 4.81
CA ARG A 143 -21.19 -5.18 5.89
C ARG A 143 -21.47 -6.60 5.38
N ALA A 144 -22.47 -6.78 4.55
CA ALA A 144 -22.76 -8.08 3.92
C ALA A 144 -21.62 -8.49 2.96
N ALA A 145 -21.04 -7.54 2.22
CA ALA A 145 -19.94 -7.78 1.30
C ALA A 145 -18.65 -8.24 2.01
N ILE A 146 -18.38 -7.78 3.23
CA ILE A 146 -17.24 -8.23 4.04
C ILE A 146 -17.33 -9.75 4.28
N ALA A 147 -18.52 -10.26 4.63
CA ALA A 147 -18.72 -11.69 4.88
C ALA A 147 -18.52 -12.56 3.63
N ALA A 148 -18.75 -11.99 2.44
CA ALA A 148 -18.67 -12.66 1.14
C ALA A 148 -17.44 -12.20 0.31
N ALA A 149 -16.39 -11.69 0.95
CA ALA A 149 -15.25 -11.06 0.26
C ALA A 149 -14.45 -11.99 -0.68
N SER A 150 -14.71 -13.30 -0.65
CA SER A 150 -14.09 -14.27 -1.56
C SER A 150 -14.84 -14.46 -2.87
N ASP A 151 -16.04 -13.90 -3.03
CA ASP A 151 -16.85 -14.04 -4.23
C ASP A 151 -16.44 -12.98 -5.28
N SER A 152 -16.20 -13.42 -6.50
CA SER A 152 -15.72 -12.56 -7.61
C SER A 152 -16.70 -11.45 -8.00
N ASP A 153 -18.02 -11.69 -7.84
CA ASP A 153 -19.08 -10.73 -8.21
C ASP A 153 -19.46 -9.80 -7.06
N ASN A 154 -18.82 -9.92 -5.91
CA ASN A 154 -19.06 -9.08 -4.74
C ASN A 154 -18.42 -7.69 -4.88
N MET A 155 -18.94 -6.73 -4.12
CA MET A 155 -18.38 -5.37 -3.97
C MET A 155 -16.92 -5.41 -3.48
N ILE A 156 -16.57 -6.41 -2.67
CA ILE A 156 -15.23 -6.67 -2.15
C ILE A 156 -14.74 -7.99 -2.71
N THR A 157 -13.57 -7.99 -3.33
CA THR A 157 -12.90 -9.22 -3.79
C THR A 157 -11.54 -9.30 -3.12
N TYR A 158 -11.34 -10.29 -2.23
CA TYR A 158 -10.07 -10.53 -1.54
C TYR A 158 -9.41 -11.80 -2.03
N VAL A 159 -8.25 -11.67 -2.65
CA VAL A 159 -7.47 -12.77 -3.24
C VAL A 159 -6.11 -12.88 -2.56
N ALA A 160 -5.82 -14.06 -2.01
CA ALA A 160 -4.52 -14.40 -1.44
C ALA A 160 -4.25 -15.92 -1.58
N PRO A 161 -3.14 -16.33 -2.18
CA PRO A 161 -2.16 -15.50 -2.89
C PRO A 161 -2.70 -14.99 -4.23
N TRP A 162 -2.34 -13.76 -4.61
CA TRP A 162 -2.57 -13.29 -5.97
C TRP A 162 -1.35 -13.63 -6.83
N LEU A 163 -1.56 -14.41 -7.87
CA LEU A 163 -0.51 -14.91 -8.75
C LEU A 163 -0.79 -14.59 -10.22
N ASP A 164 -1.99 -14.07 -10.50
CA ASP A 164 -2.46 -13.83 -11.86
C ASP A 164 -3.02 -12.41 -11.99
N SER A 165 -2.48 -11.64 -12.92
CA SER A 165 -2.97 -10.31 -13.28
C SER A 165 -4.35 -10.35 -13.97
N GLY A 166 -4.78 -11.49 -14.48
CA GLY A 166 -6.10 -11.69 -15.13
C GLY A 166 -7.30 -11.63 -14.18
N LEU A 167 -7.05 -11.56 -12.86
CA LEU A 167 -8.12 -11.43 -11.85
C LEU A 167 -8.89 -10.11 -11.93
N VAL A 168 -8.29 -9.08 -12.53
CA VAL A 168 -8.91 -7.77 -12.74
C VAL A 168 -9.03 -7.50 -14.22
N LYS A 169 -10.20 -7.06 -14.64
CA LYS A 169 -10.40 -6.63 -16.03
C LYS A 169 -9.47 -5.47 -16.36
N SER A 170 -8.80 -5.55 -17.51
CA SER A 170 -7.91 -4.47 -17.98
C SER A 170 -8.64 -3.13 -18.03
N HIS A 171 -7.95 -2.08 -17.64
CA HIS A 171 -8.43 -0.69 -17.70
C HIS A 171 -9.76 -0.47 -16.98
N SER A 172 -9.92 -1.08 -15.78
CA SER A 172 -11.15 -1.00 -15.00
C SER A 172 -11.00 -0.36 -13.62
N VAL A 173 -9.77 -0.16 -13.14
CA VAL A 173 -9.46 0.39 -11.82
C VAL A 173 -9.17 1.88 -11.91
N ASP A 174 -9.76 2.68 -11.03
CA ASP A 174 -9.51 4.12 -10.95
C ASP A 174 -8.27 4.44 -10.12
N MET A 175 -8.06 3.69 -9.03
CA MET A 175 -6.93 3.91 -8.15
C MET A 175 -6.38 2.60 -7.60
N ILE A 176 -5.05 2.44 -7.68
CA ILE A 176 -4.32 1.36 -7.00
C ILE A 176 -3.47 1.97 -5.90
N PHE A 177 -3.46 1.36 -4.73
CA PHE A 177 -2.65 1.87 -3.63
C PHE A 177 -2.02 0.76 -2.79
N SER A 178 -0.98 1.12 -2.04
CA SER A 178 -0.37 0.25 -1.03
C SER A 178 0.37 1.07 0.03
N GLN A 179 0.42 0.54 1.25
CA GLN A 179 1.15 1.11 2.37
C GLN A 179 2.21 0.13 2.84
N ALA A 180 3.49 0.42 2.57
CA ALA A 180 4.65 -0.39 2.97
C ALA A 180 4.54 -1.87 2.51
N VAL A 181 4.38 -2.08 1.20
CA VAL A 181 4.16 -3.42 0.61
C VAL A 181 5.14 -3.71 -0.53
N LEU A 182 5.45 -2.73 -1.39
CA LEU A 182 6.25 -2.98 -2.59
C LEU A 182 7.68 -3.41 -2.26
N GLU A 183 8.20 -3.07 -1.10
CA GLU A 183 9.48 -3.57 -0.56
C GLU A 183 9.46 -5.07 -0.25
N HIS A 184 8.29 -5.69 -0.15
CA HIS A 184 8.10 -7.13 0.11
C HIS A 184 7.80 -7.96 -1.15
N ILE A 185 7.54 -7.30 -2.28
CA ILE A 185 7.22 -7.97 -3.54
C ILE A 185 8.51 -8.28 -4.32
N ASP A 186 8.82 -9.55 -4.55
CA ASP A 186 9.99 -9.94 -5.35
C ASP A 186 9.83 -9.68 -6.85
N PRO A 187 8.71 -10.11 -7.50
CA PRO A 187 8.49 -9.87 -8.92
C PRO A 187 7.96 -8.44 -9.17
N LEU A 188 8.75 -7.41 -8.76
CA LEU A 188 8.33 -6.01 -8.86
C LEU A 188 7.99 -5.57 -10.28
N ARG A 189 8.72 -6.07 -11.30
CA ARG A 189 8.44 -5.75 -12.71
C ARG A 189 7.06 -6.25 -13.12
N GLU A 190 6.74 -7.46 -12.73
CA GLU A 190 5.45 -8.08 -12.99
C GLU A 190 4.33 -7.35 -12.23
N ALA A 191 4.60 -6.94 -11.00
CA ALA A 191 3.64 -6.16 -10.20
C ALA A 191 3.33 -4.80 -10.83
N TYR A 192 4.35 -4.04 -11.26
CA TYR A 192 4.14 -2.77 -11.97
C TYR A 192 3.42 -2.97 -13.32
N GLY A 193 3.75 -4.04 -14.05
CA GLY A 193 3.06 -4.40 -15.29
C GLY A 193 1.59 -4.75 -15.07
N ALA A 194 1.27 -5.50 -14.02
CA ALA A 194 -0.11 -5.81 -13.64
C ALA A 194 -0.90 -4.55 -13.28
N MET A 195 -0.34 -3.69 -12.43
CA MET A 195 -0.96 -2.41 -12.07
C MET A 195 -1.24 -1.54 -13.29
N HIS A 196 -0.29 -1.47 -14.25
CA HIS A 196 -0.51 -0.74 -15.51
C HIS A 196 -1.66 -1.32 -16.33
N SER A 197 -1.77 -2.65 -16.40
CA SER A 197 -2.85 -3.30 -17.14
C SER A 197 -4.23 -3.09 -16.50
N TRP A 198 -4.30 -2.98 -15.18
CA TRP A 198 -5.58 -2.81 -14.45
C TRP A 198 -6.10 -1.38 -14.47
N LEU A 199 -5.18 -0.40 -14.42
CA LEU A 199 -5.56 1.01 -14.35
C LEU A 199 -6.25 1.48 -15.62
N LYS A 200 -7.32 2.26 -15.45
CA LYS A 200 -7.89 3.08 -16.51
C LYS A 200 -6.82 4.06 -17.04
N PRO A 201 -6.89 4.50 -18.30
CA PRO A 201 -5.97 5.55 -18.80
C PRO A 201 -6.00 6.84 -17.96
N SER A 202 -7.12 7.13 -17.32
CA SER A 202 -7.30 8.26 -16.38
C SER A 202 -7.09 7.88 -14.92
N GLY A 203 -6.73 6.63 -14.63
CA GLY A 203 -6.50 6.15 -13.28
C GLY A 203 -5.12 6.54 -12.74
N LEU A 204 -4.90 6.33 -11.46
CA LEU A 204 -3.62 6.57 -10.81
C LEU A 204 -3.22 5.41 -9.89
N MET A 205 -1.93 5.33 -9.59
CA MET A 205 -1.44 4.55 -8.46
C MET A 205 -0.81 5.46 -7.40
N SER A 206 -0.91 5.05 -6.12
CA SER A 206 -0.41 5.79 -4.97
C SER A 206 0.22 4.82 -3.97
N HIS A 207 1.51 4.92 -3.73
CA HIS A 207 2.25 3.96 -2.92
C HIS A 207 3.16 4.65 -1.90
N SER A 208 3.08 4.16 -0.64
CA SER A 208 4.12 4.36 0.36
C SER A 208 5.06 3.16 0.33
N ILE A 209 6.37 3.39 0.24
CA ILE A 209 7.39 2.34 0.15
C ILE A 209 8.43 2.57 1.24
N ASP A 210 8.70 1.54 2.04
CA ASP A 210 9.68 1.56 3.12
C ASP A 210 10.95 0.80 2.73
N PHE A 211 12.09 1.51 2.69
CA PHE A 211 13.39 0.93 2.35
C PHE A 211 14.20 0.52 3.58
N LYS A 212 13.63 0.63 4.77
CA LYS A 212 14.32 0.28 6.02
C LYS A 212 14.49 -1.24 6.17
N SER A 213 15.44 -1.63 7.00
CA SER A 213 15.79 -3.04 7.22
C SER A 213 14.78 -3.82 8.10
N HIS A 214 13.74 -3.16 8.60
CA HIS A 214 12.71 -3.73 9.48
C HIS A 214 13.32 -4.49 10.68
N GLY A 215 14.38 -3.93 11.29
CA GLY A 215 15.07 -4.52 12.44
C GLY A 215 15.97 -5.73 12.13
N LEU A 216 16.20 -6.02 10.84
CA LEU A 216 17.09 -7.11 10.43
C LEU A 216 18.57 -6.77 10.59
N THR A 217 18.89 -5.49 10.67
CA THR A 217 20.24 -4.95 10.88
C THR A 217 20.21 -3.81 11.87
N THR A 218 21.35 -3.50 12.52
CA THR A 218 21.47 -2.40 13.50
C THR A 218 21.22 -1.04 12.84
N ASP A 219 21.82 -0.81 11.67
CA ASP A 219 21.55 0.39 10.89
C ASP A 219 20.31 0.17 10.04
N TRP A 220 19.49 1.21 9.88
CA TRP A 220 18.23 1.12 9.17
C TRP A 220 18.38 0.62 7.72
N ASN A 221 19.53 0.91 7.07
CA ASN A 221 19.87 0.52 5.70
C ASN A 221 21.01 -0.52 5.64
N GLY A 222 21.37 -1.16 6.75
CA GLY A 222 22.44 -2.15 6.83
C GLY A 222 22.20 -3.42 6.01
N HIS A 223 20.95 -3.69 5.59
CA HIS A 223 20.63 -4.81 4.72
C HIS A 223 21.32 -4.72 3.34
N TRP A 224 21.69 -3.51 2.87
CA TRP A 224 22.43 -3.32 1.62
C TRP A 224 23.91 -3.71 1.73
N THR A 225 24.47 -3.82 2.94
CA THR A 225 25.84 -4.31 3.12
C THR A 225 25.94 -5.84 3.01
N GLN A 226 24.81 -6.56 3.12
CA GLN A 226 24.78 -8.02 3.13
C GLN A 226 25.00 -8.59 1.74
N SER A 227 25.96 -9.53 1.63
CA SER A 227 26.17 -10.29 0.38
C SER A 227 24.92 -11.09 0.00
N GLU A 228 24.81 -11.49 -1.27
CA GLU A 228 23.67 -12.30 -1.74
C GLU A 228 23.55 -13.64 -0.99
N ILE A 229 24.70 -14.25 -0.63
CA ILE A 229 24.71 -15.52 0.12
C ILE A 229 24.21 -15.29 1.54
N ALA A 230 24.76 -14.28 2.23
CA ALA A 230 24.33 -13.95 3.59
C ALA A 230 22.84 -13.60 3.63
N TRP A 231 22.37 -12.83 2.63
CA TRP A 231 20.95 -12.49 2.53
C TRP A 231 20.06 -13.70 2.29
N LYS A 232 20.42 -14.60 1.39
CA LYS A 232 19.66 -15.84 1.16
C LYS A 232 19.55 -16.69 2.42
N LEU A 233 20.62 -16.78 3.19
CA LEU A 233 20.62 -17.50 4.47
C LEU A 233 19.74 -16.79 5.52
N LEU A 234 19.83 -15.46 5.61
CA LEU A 234 19.01 -14.65 6.51
C LEU A 234 17.53 -14.76 6.15
N ARG A 235 17.19 -14.62 4.86
CA ARG A 235 15.84 -14.68 4.35
C ARG A 235 15.21 -16.06 4.55
N GLY A 236 15.94 -17.10 4.26
CA GLY A 236 15.43 -18.47 4.30
C GLY A 236 14.24 -18.64 3.36
N LYS A 237 13.17 -19.27 3.86
CA LYS A 237 11.91 -19.51 3.11
C LYS A 237 10.79 -18.49 3.43
N ARG A 238 11.14 -17.33 4.01
CA ARG A 238 10.14 -16.30 4.36
C ARG A 238 9.78 -15.47 3.13
N PRO A 239 8.55 -15.56 2.61
CA PRO A 239 8.14 -14.84 1.38
C PRO A 239 7.95 -13.35 1.61
N TYR A 240 7.74 -12.93 2.88
CA TYR A 240 7.45 -11.55 3.29
C TYR A 240 8.71 -10.74 3.66
N MET A 241 9.90 -11.25 3.40
CA MET A 241 11.13 -10.48 3.63
C MET A 241 11.33 -9.43 2.55
N ILE A 242 11.88 -8.29 2.95
CA ILE A 242 12.15 -7.19 2.04
C ILE A 242 13.00 -7.64 0.84
N ASN A 243 12.71 -7.10 -0.33
CA ASN A 243 13.41 -7.40 -1.59
C ASN A 243 14.75 -6.65 -1.73
N ARG A 244 15.01 -5.67 -0.87
CA ARG A 244 16.19 -4.80 -0.83
C ARG A 244 16.37 -3.92 -2.06
N GLN A 245 15.33 -3.67 -2.84
CA GLN A 245 15.45 -2.78 -4.00
C GLN A 245 15.46 -1.32 -3.50
N PRO A 246 16.49 -0.53 -3.87
CA PRO A 246 16.53 0.89 -3.54
C PRO A 246 15.51 1.69 -4.35
N TYR A 247 15.23 2.91 -3.92
CA TYR A 247 14.32 3.84 -4.56
C TYR A 247 14.54 3.93 -6.09
N ALA A 248 15.76 4.13 -6.56
CA ALA A 248 16.07 4.23 -7.98
C ALA A 248 15.64 3.00 -8.80
N THR A 249 15.59 1.81 -8.19
CA THR A 249 15.06 0.61 -8.86
C THR A 249 13.55 0.69 -9.04
N HIS A 250 12.82 1.13 -8.01
CA HIS A 250 11.37 1.31 -8.10
C HIS A 250 11.03 2.35 -9.17
N LEU A 251 11.73 3.50 -9.16
CA LEU A 251 11.52 4.55 -10.16
C LEU A 251 11.74 4.06 -11.58
N LYS A 252 12.84 3.31 -11.80
CA LYS A 252 13.12 2.72 -13.13
C LYS A 252 12.03 1.73 -13.55
N LEU A 253 11.61 0.83 -12.68
CA LEU A 253 10.58 -0.17 -12.99
C LEU A 253 9.21 0.46 -13.28
N LEU A 254 8.88 1.53 -12.55
CA LEU A 254 7.69 2.34 -12.78
C LEU A 254 7.71 2.94 -14.20
N GLN A 255 8.81 3.58 -14.58
CA GLN A 255 9.00 4.15 -15.91
C GLN A 255 8.98 3.07 -17.01
N ASP A 256 9.70 1.95 -16.79
CA ASP A 256 9.74 0.81 -17.74
C ASP A 256 8.33 0.21 -17.95
N ALA A 257 7.46 0.27 -16.93
CA ALA A 257 6.08 -0.19 -17.00
C ALA A 257 5.12 0.81 -17.67
N GLY A 258 5.60 2.01 -18.03
CA GLY A 258 4.80 3.02 -18.74
C GLY A 258 4.03 3.96 -17.83
N PHE A 259 4.61 4.35 -16.69
CA PHE A 259 4.05 5.34 -15.78
C PHE A 259 4.82 6.66 -15.79
N ASP A 260 4.09 7.76 -15.67
CA ASP A 260 4.61 9.10 -15.40
C ASP A 260 4.36 9.46 -13.92
N LEU A 261 5.39 9.97 -13.26
CA LEU A 261 5.34 10.34 -11.85
C LEU A 261 4.73 11.73 -11.69
N LEU A 262 3.70 11.86 -10.83
CA LEU A 262 3.04 13.14 -10.51
C LEU A 262 3.49 13.69 -9.16
N CYS A 263 3.72 12.82 -8.19
CA CYS A 263 4.19 13.19 -6.85
C CYS A 263 5.28 12.22 -6.43
N ASP A 264 6.32 12.75 -5.79
CA ASP A 264 7.48 12.02 -5.31
C ASP A 264 8.03 12.70 -4.06
N GLN A 265 7.63 12.18 -2.90
CA GLN A 265 8.05 12.70 -1.60
C GLN A 265 9.05 11.75 -0.97
N HIS A 266 10.27 12.21 -0.73
CA HIS A 266 11.34 11.42 -0.16
C HIS A 266 11.54 11.74 1.32
N TYR A 267 11.72 10.68 2.10
CA TYR A 267 12.11 10.77 3.50
C TYR A 267 13.52 10.19 3.65
N LYS A 268 14.39 10.90 4.35
CA LYS A 268 15.79 10.52 4.52
C LYS A 268 16.13 10.39 5.99
N LEU A 269 16.88 9.37 6.31
CA LEU A 269 17.43 9.16 7.65
C LEU A 269 18.95 9.23 7.60
N PRO A 270 19.62 9.75 8.67
CA PRO A 270 21.05 9.65 8.80
C PRO A 270 21.52 8.19 8.69
N SER A 271 22.61 7.96 7.99
CA SER A 271 23.20 6.63 7.82
C SER A 271 24.70 6.65 8.12
N ARG A 272 25.18 5.56 8.74
CA ARG A 272 26.61 5.26 8.83
C ARG A 272 27.10 4.42 7.66
N ILE A 273 26.18 3.88 6.85
CA ILE A 273 26.52 3.06 5.68
C ILE A 273 26.84 3.98 4.52
N THR A 274 28.06 3.87 4.00
CA THR A 274 28.53 4.60 2.81
C THR A 274 28.54 3.70 1.59
N GLY A 275 28.67 4.27 0.39
CA GLY A 275 28.71 3.52 -0.86
C GLY A 275 29.83 2.48 -0.93
N SER A 276 30.95 2.67 -0.22
CA SER A 276 32.04 1.68 -0.13
C SER A 276 31.70 0.45 0.71
N MET A 277 30.72 0.55 1.59
CA MET A 277 30.33 -0.52 2.53
C MET A 277 29.23 -1.44 1.96
N VAL A 278 28.54 -1.00 0.90
CA VAL A 278 27.43 -1.80 0.34
C VAL A 278 27.93 -2.99 -0.47
N ALA A 279 27.15 -4.05 -0.51
CA ALA A 279 27.46 -5.22 -1.31
C ALA A 279 27.53 -4.86 -2.81
N ARG A 280 28.37 -5.57 -3.59
CA ARG A 280 28.63 -5.33 -5.01
C ARG A 280 27.37 -5.07 -5.85
N ARG A 281 26.26 -5.74 -5.53
CA ARG A 281 24.96 -5.54 -6.18
C ARG A 281 24.49 -4.09 -6.12
N PHE A 282 24.79 -3.39 -5.03
CA PHE A 282 24.30 -2.04 -4.76
C PHE A 282 25.34 -0.95 -5.04
N SER A 283 26.59 -1.31 -5.40
CA SER A 283 27.66 -0.35 -5.62
C SER A 283 27.42 0.64 -6.79
N LYS A 284 26.44 0.37 -7.63
CA LYS A 284 26.04 1.25 -8.74
C LYS A 284 25.06 2.36 -8.35
N PHE A 285 24.48 2.30 -7.15
CA PHE A 285 23.54 3.30 -6.67
C PHE A 285 24.28 4.44 -6.01
N SER A 286 23.77 5.66 -6.15
CA SER A 286 24.34 6.84 -5.52
C SER A 286 24.12 6.83 -4.01
N GLU A 287 24.92 7.58 -3.28
CA GLU A 287 24.69 7.77 -1.83
C GLU A 287 23.34 8.48 -1.59
N ALA A 288 22.92 9.35 -2.51
CA ALA A 288 21.62 9.99 -2.44
C ALA A 288 20.48 8.97 -2.50
N ASP A 289 20.54 7.98 -3.41
CA ASP A 289 19.54 6.89 -3.49
C ASP A 289 19.55 6.04 -2.21
N LEU A 290 20.74 5.70 -1.71
CA LEU A 290 20.91 4.85 -0.53
C LEU A 290 20.62 5.60 0.80
N SER A 291 20.37 6.91 0.75
CA SER A 291 19.94 7.72 1.91
C SER A 291 18.42 7.84 2.04
N ILE A 292 17.66 7.45 1.00
CA ILE A 292 16.20 7.49 1.04
C ILE A 292 15.71 6.30 1.87
N SER A 293 15.07 6.61 2.99
CA SER A 293 14.52 5.61 3.91
C SER A 293 13.10 5.21 3.55
N GLU A 294 12.33 6.13 2.98
CA GLU A 294 10.95 5.92 2.55
C GLU A 294 10.63 6.86 1.40
N THR A 295 9.65 6.48 0.59
CA THR A 295 9.07 7.38 -0.41
C THR A 295 7.56 7.22 -0.47
N PHE A 296 6.88 8.33 -0.80
CA PHE A 296 5.50 8.30 -1.21
C PHE A 296 5.39 8.81 -2.64
N ILE A 297 4.81 8.00 -3.51
CA ILE A 297 4.68 8.28 -4.93
C ILE A 297 3.23 8.26 -5.37
N VAL A 298 2.88 9.16 -6.30
CA VAL A 298 1.66 9.11 -7.10
C VAL A 298 2.07 9.11 -8.56
N ALA A 299 1.56 8.16 -9.35
CA ALA A 299 1.88 8.05 -10.76
C ALA A 299 0.64 7.67 -11.58
N VAL A 300 0.67 8.01 -12.87
CA VAL A 300 -0.39 7.74 -13.83
C VAL A 300 0.15 6.98 -15.04
N PRO A 301 -0.68 6.19 -15.73
CA PRO A 301 -0.28 5.63 -17.03
C PRO A 301 0.17 6.74 -17.98
N SER A 302 1.36 6.58 -18.57
CA SER A 302 1.90 7.56 -19.51
C SER A 302 0.95 7.71 -20.70
N ALA A 303 0.68 8.95 -21.09
CA ALA A 303 -0.03 9.21 -22.32
C ALA A 303 0.79 8.61 -23.47
N ARG A 304 0.28 7.59 -24.18
CA ARG A 304 0.95 7.04 -25.35
C ARG A 304 1.27 8.20 -26.28
N ARG A 305 2.54 8.51 -26.47
CA ARG A 305 2.95 9.27 -27.65
C ARG A 305 2.54 8.40 -28.84
N VAL A 306 1.48 8.82 -29.53
CA VAL A 306 1.15 8.24 -30.85
C VAL A 306 2.33 8.64 -31.72
N SER A 307 3.26 7.70 -31.92
CA SER A 307 4.39 7.81 -32.85
C SER A 307 3.92 7.42 -34.23
#